data_12faa7d48706b87a7e995782240b8fc3
#
_entry.id   12faa7d48706b87a7e995782240b8fc3
#
_cell.length_a   1.000
_cell.length_b   1.000
_cell.length_c   1.000
_cell.angle_alpha   90.00
_cell.angle_beta   90.00
_cell.angle_gamma   90.00
#
_symmetry.space_group_name_H-M   'P 1'
#
loop_
_entity.id
_entity.type
_entity.pdbx_description
1 polymer ?
#
loop_
_entity_poly.entity_id
_entity_poly.type
_entity_poly.pdbx_seq_one_letter_code
_entity_poly.pdbx_strand_id
1 'polypeptide(L)'
;MKNLDKLSVYGINHNELDLLKREEFVKNFRPYSVFRNIMEDNLVTDGLLLSTCLRNEFYFWEAKDNIKNQFQEVEGLFVKHGKEALIHLLKVSCGFDSSIPGEEQILAQVKKAYIDKIEKGERPSPLNTIFNKAIALGKKFRTMSKINENSISVEALGIKEAEKEFGDLS
;
A
#
# COMPACT_ATOMS: atom_id res chain seq x y z
N MET A 1 -19.29 3.55 -9.68
CA MET A 1 -19.45 3.68 -8.21
C MET A 1 -19.86 5.13 -7.93
N LYS A 2 -21.09 5.33 -7.44
CA LYS A 2 -21.51 6.65 -6.96
C LYS A 2 -20.67 6.98 -5.72
N ASN A 3 -20.15 8.19 -5.63
CA ASN A 3 -19.36 8.74 -4.50
C ASN A 3 -17.88 8.29 -4.39
N LEU A 4 -17.22 7.99 -5.51
CA LEU A 4 -15.78 7.68 -5.48
C LEU A 4 -14.93 8.85 -4.94
N ASP A 5 -15.43 10.09 -5.06
CA ASP A 5 -14.76 11.30 -4.55
C ASP A 5 -14.48 11.27 -3.03
N LYS A 6 -15.17 10.38 -2.30
CA LYS A 6 -14.95 10.14 -0.87
C LYS A 6 -13.71 9.30 -0.55
N LEU A 7 -13.13 8.64 -1.57
CA LEU A 7 -11.88 7.88 -1.41
C LEU A 7 -10.70 8.84 -1.43
N SER A 8 -9.77 8.67 -0.49
CA SER A 8 -8.49 9.36 -0.51
C SER A 8 -7.36 8.41 -0.08
N VAL A 9 -6.15 8.69 -0.53
CA VAL A 9 -4.92 8.06 -0.06
C VAL A 9 -3.89 9.13 0.25
N TYR A 10 -3.28 9.00 1.43
CA TYR A 10 -2.15 9.79 1.91
C TYR A 10 -0.98 8.83 2.09
N GLY A 11 0.18 9.12 1.55
CA GLY A 11 1.25 8.15 1.69
C GLY A 11 2.62 8.64 1.27
N ILE A 12 3.59 7.84 1.62
CA ILE A 12 4.95 7.88 1.10
C ILE A 12 5.28 6.53 0.48
N ASN A 13 6.13 6.51 -0.51
CA ASN A 13 6.63 5.28 -1.12
C ASN A 13 8.08 5.43 -1.60
N HIS A 14 8.61 4.37 -2.18
CA HIS A 14 9.99 4.30 -2.67
C HIS A 14 10.31 5.21 -3.87
N ASN A 15 9.29 5.75 -4.54
CA ASN A 15 9.47 6.72 -5.62
C ASN A 15 9.69 8.12 -5.07
N GLU A 16 9.13 8.43 -3.89
CA GLU A 16 9.19 9.73 -3.25
C GLU A 16 10.39 9.86 -2.29
N LEU A 17 10.71 8.76 -1.58
CA LEU A 17 11.75 8.73 -0.55
C LEU A 17 12.66 7.52 -0.70
N ASP A 18 13.96 7.72 -0.48
CA ASP A 18 14.93 6.63 -0.34
C ASP A 18 14.69 5.78 0.92
N LEU A 19 15.43 4.69 1.06
CA LEU A 19 15.26 3.74 2.16
C LEU A 19 15.45 4.40 3.53
N LEU A 20 16.51 5.18 3.71
CA LEU A 20 16.86 5.78 5.00
C LEU A 20 15.78 6.76 5.46
N LYS A 21 15.29 7.60 4.56
CA LYS A 21 14.19 8.53 4.84
C LYS A 21 12.88 7.81 5.15
N ARG A 22 12.59 6.69 4.50
CA ARG A 22 11.40 5.88 4.83
C ARG A 22 11.52 5.24 6.21
N GLU A 23 12.68 4.74 6.60
CA GLU A 23 12.92 4.20 7.94
C GLU A 23 12.79 5.28 9.01
N GLU A 24 13.36 6.45 8.75
CA GLU A 24 13.21 7.63 9.62
C GLU A 24 11.75 8.06 9.76
N PHE A 25 11.00 8.10 8.65
CA PHE A 25 9.57 8.35 8.67
C PHE A 25 8.84 7.36 9.58
N VAL A 26 9.05 6.07 9.42
CA VAL A 26 8.37 5.06 10.24
C VAL A 26 8.70 5.23 11.73
N LYS A 27 9.95 5.54 12.05
CA LYS A 27 10.40 5.75 13.42
C LYS A 27 9.79 6.99 14.06
N ASN A 28 9.77 8.12 13.34
CA ASN A 28 9.35 9.42 13.87
C ASN A 28 7.83 9.62 13.77
N PHE A 29 7.24 9.32 12.63
CA PHE A 29 5.81 9.49 12.36
C PHE A 29 4.93 8.41 13.00
N ARG A 30 5.46 7.19 13.20
CA ARG A 30 4.74 6.05 13.80
C ARG A 30 3.39 5.78 13.12
N PRO A 31 3.37 5.31 11.86
CA PRO A 31 2.16 5.23 11.04
C PRO A 31 0.97 4.54 11.70
N TYR A 32 1.22 3.45 12.43
CA TYR A 32 0.14 2.71 13.14
C TYR A 32 -0.49 3.51 14.27
N SER A 33 0.29 4.31 14.99
CA SER A 33 -0.24 5.17 16.08
C SER A 33 -1.05 6.31 15.50
N VAL A 34 -0.55 6.97 14.45
CA VAL A 34 -1.27 8.05 13.76
C VAL A 34 -2.56 7.52 13.15
N PHE A 35 -2.52 6.35 12.48
CA PHE A 35 -3.72 5.73 11.92
C PHE A 35 -4.78 5.45 12.98
N ARG A 36 -4.38 4.90 14.13
CA ARG A 36 -5.27 4.66 15.26
C ARG A 36 -5.92 5.95 15.76
N ASN A 37 -5.14 7.00 15.99
CA ASN A 37 -5.66 8.29 16.45
C ASN A 37 -6.67 8.88 15.44
N ILE A 38 -6.38 8.81 14.14
CA ILE A 38 -7.29 9.25 13.07
C ILE A 38 -8.65 8.54 13.17
N MET A 39 -8.63 7.22 13.43
CA MET A 39 -9.84 6.42 13.57
C MET A 39 -10.59 6.74 14.87
N GLU A 40 -9.88 6.85 15.99
CA GLU A 40 -10.45 7.16 17.32
C GLU A 40 -11.06 8.58 17.37
N ASP A 41 -10.41 9.54 16.73
CA ASP A 41 -10.89 10.94 16.62
C ASP A 41 -12.01 11.09 15.58
N ASN A 42 -12.44 10.01 14.94
CA ASN A 42 -13.46 10.02 13.89
C ASN A 42 -13.17 11.04 12.77
N LEU A 43 -11.90 11.19 12.39
CA LEU A 43 -11.50 12.06 11.27
C LEU A 43 -11.86 11.47 9.91
N VAL A 44 -12.19 10.19 9.87
CA VAL A 44 -12.66 9.45 8.70
C VAL A 44 -13.81 8.53 9.07
N THR A 45 -14.65 8.19 8.12
CA THR A 45 -15.72 7.18 8.34
C THR A 45 -15.15 5.76 8.35
N ASP A 46 -14.08 5.53 7.58
CA ASP A 46 -13.41 4.24 7.49
C ASP A 46 -11.98 4.41 6.98
N GLY A 47 -11.11 3.49 7.34
CA GLY A 47 -9.69 3.53 6.97
C GLY A 47 -9.03 2.17 6.82
N LEU A 48 -7.91 2.16 6.09
CA LEU A 48 -6.99 1.04 5.98
C LEU A 48 -5.57 1.57 5.83
N LEU A 49 -4.64 1.04 6.62
CA LEU A 49 -3.21 1.31 6.52
C LEU A 49 -2.51 0.15 5.80
N LEU A 50 -1.88 0.45 4.67
CA LEU A 50 -0.94 -0.44 3.99
C LEU A 50 0.48 0.00 4.35
N SER A 51 1.15 -0.75 5.22
CA SER A 51 2.50 -0.46 5.69
C SER A 51 3.44 -1.61 5.33
N THR A 52 4.47 -1.31 4.56
CA THR A 52 5.51 -2.23 4.09
C THR A 52 6.87 -1.52 4.11
N CYS A 53 7.96 -2.21 3.78
CA CYS A 53 9.28 -1.58 3.65
C CYS A 53 9.36 -0.56 2.50
N LEU A 54 8.49 -0.69 1.48
CA LEU A 54 8.50 0.16 0.30
C LEU A 54 7.48 1.30 0.34
N ARG A 55 6.46 1.21 1.20
CA ARG A 55 5.38 2.20 1.29
C ARG A 55 4.67 2.22 2.62
N ASN A 56 4.16 3.39 2.98
CA ASN A 56 3.21 3.60 4.05
C ASN A 56 2.06 4.43 3.48
N GLU A 57 0.90 3.81 3.26
CA GLU A 57 -0.24 4.41 2.58
C GLU A 57 -1.51 4.28 3.42
N PHE A 58 -2.13 5.41 3.70
CA PHE A 58 -3.34 5.56 4.48
C PHE A 58 -4.51 5.76 3.53
N TYR A 59 -5.32 4.74 3.35
CA TYR A 59 -6.55 4.82 2.54
C TYR A 59 -7.72 5.16 3.43
N PHE A 60 -8.46 6.20 3.06
CA PHE A 60 -9.58 6.70 3.84
C PHE A 60 -10.85 6.82 3.01
N TRP A 61 -11.97 6.63 3.68
CA TRP A 61 -13.29 6.90 3.18
C TRP A 61 -13.93 8.04 3.98
N GLU A 62 -14.41 9.08 3.29
CA GLU A 62 -15.00 10.29 3.91
C GLU A 62 -14.07 10.94 4.95
N ALA A 63 -12.93 11.39 4.50
CA ALA A 63 -12.01 12.14 5.35
C ALA A 63 -12.52 13.58 5.58
N LYS A 64 -12.44 14.06 6.82
CA LYS A 64 -12.71 15.44 7.19
C LYS A 64 -11.60 16.37 6.72
N ASP A 65 -11.88 17.65 6.50
CA ASP A 65 -10.90 18.62 5.98
C ASP A 65 -9.65 18.78 6.86
N ASN A 66 -9.81 18.64 8.17
CA ASN A 66 -8.71 18.76 9.13
C ASN A 66 -7.79 17.53 9.18
N ILE A 67 -8.06 16.47 8.41
CA ILE A 67 -7.18 15.30 8.34
C ILE A 67 -5.76 15.67 7.88
N LYS A 68 -5.64 16.73 7.07
CA LYS A 68 -4.36 17.24 6.58
C LYS A 68 -3.39 17.59 7.72
N ASN A 69 -3.93 18.00 8.88
CA ASN A 69 -3.13 18.36 10.03
C ASN A 69 -2.35 17.18 10.61
N GLN A 70 -2.82 15.95 10.36
CA GLN A 70 -2.14 14.72 10.79
C GLN A 70 -0.88 14.40 9.96
N PHE A 71 -0.75 15.04 8.79
CA PHE A 71 0.33 14.81 7.83
C PHE A 71 1.16 16.06 7.58
N GLN A 72 1.06 17.07 8.45
CA GLN A 72 1.91 18.26 8.34
C GLN A 72 3.38 17.88 8.47
N GLU A 73 4.22 18.53 7.65
CA GLU A 73 5.68 18.33 7.66
C GLU A 73 6.18 16.94 7.24
N VAL A 74 5.32 16.09 6.66
CA VAL A 74 5.75 14.81 6.10
C VAL A 74 6.43 15.04 4.76
N GLU A 75 7.75 14.87 4.71
CA GLU A 75 8.53 14.94 3.46
C GLU A 75 8.10 13.81 2.52
N GLY A 76 7.98 14.11 1.23
CA GLY A 76 7.62 13.12 0.20
C GLY A 76 6.17 12.63 0.29
N LEU A 77 5.31 13.30 1.06
CA LEU A 77 3.90 12.95 1.12
C LEU A 77 3.22 13.17 -0.24
N PHE A 78 2.63 12.13 -0.78
CA PHE A 78 1.66 12.27 -1.85
C PHE A 78 0.23 12.18 -1.33
N VAL A 79 -0.69 12.85 -2.00
CA VAL A 79 -2.12 12.78 -1.72
C VAL A 79 -2.88 12.58 -3.02
N LYS A 80 -3.77 11.59 -3.07
CA LYS A 80 -4.64 11.34 -4.22
C LYS A 80 -6.09 11.19 -3.75
N HIS A 81 -7.03 11.60 -4.59
CA HIS A 81 -8.45 11.55 -4.30
C HIS A 81 -9.23 10.82 -5.39
N GLY A 82 -10.37 10.27 -5.04
CA GLY A 82 -11.34 9.74 -5.97
C GLY A 82 -10.77 8.72 -6.95
N LYS A 83 -10.89 9.01 -8.23
CA LYS A 83 -10.41 8.14 -9.32
C LYS A 83 -8.89 7.93 -9.28
N GLU A 84 -8.12 8.95 -8.92
CA GLU A 84 -6.66 8.84 -8.84
C GLU A 84 -6.23 7.91 -7.71
N ALA A 85 -6.89 7.99 -6.55
CA ALA A 85 -6.65 7.10 -5.42
C ALA A 85 -6.98 5.63 -5.78
N LEU A 86 -8.10 5.41 -6.50
CA LEU A 86 -8.47 4.07 -6.98
C LEU A 86 -7.44 3.53 -7.98
N ILE A 87 -7.04 4.34 -8.97
CA ILE A 87 -6.03 3.94 -9.96
C ILE A 87 -4.71 3.59 -9.28
N HIS A 88 -4.30 4.38 -8.28
CA HIS A 88 -3.11 4.11 -7.50
C HIS A 88 -3.19 2.74 -6.80
N LEU A 89 -4.27 2.46 -6.06
CA LEU A 89 -4.49 1.17 -5.42
C LEU A 89 -4.46 0.00 -6.42
N LEU A 90 -5.05 0.17 -7.61
CA LEU A 90 -5.04 -0.85 -8.65
C LEU A 90 -3.63 -1.11 -9.19
N LYS A 91 -2.83 -0.06 -9.41
CA LYS A 91 -1.42 -0.18 -9.81
C LYS A 91 -0.61 -0.92 -8.75
N VAL A 92 -0.77 -0.56 -7.48
CA VAL A 92 -0.15 -1.25 -6.33
C VAL A 92 -0.53 -2.72 -6.31
N SER A 93 -1.84 -3.03 -6.39
CA SER A 93 -2.35 -4.41 -6.34
C SER A 93 -1.89 -5.29 -7.52
N CYS A 94 -1.66 -4.68 -8.69
CA CYS A 94 -1.12 -5.35 -9.88
C CYS A 94 0.42 -5.44 -9.88
N GLY A 95 1.10 -4.77 -8.95
CA GLY A 95 2.57 -4.77 -8.87
C GLY A 95 3.26 -3.80 -9.83
N PHE A 96 2.52 -2.86 -10.46
CA PHE A 96 3.11 -1.84 -11.33
C PHE A 96 3.88 -0.76 -10.58
N ASP A 97 3.58 -0.60 -9.30
CA ASP A 97 4.21 0.40 -8.43
C ASP A 97 5.12 -0.28 -7.38
N SER A 98 5.83 -1.31 -7.79
CA SER A 98 6.82 -2.02 -6.99
C SER A 98 8.23 -1.79 -7.53
N SER A 99 9.24 -1.83 -6.67
CA SER A 99 10.66 -1.71 -7.07
C SER A 99 11.06 -2.78 -8.07
N ILE A 100 10.44 -3.95 -7.99
CA ILE A 100 10.55 -5.03 -8.97
C ILE A 100 9.17 -5.22 -9.58
N PRO A 101 8.96 -4.82 -10.84
CA PRO A 101 7.67 -4.98 -11.51
C PRO A 101 7.22 -6.45 -11.49
N GLY A 102 5.98 -6.67 -11.04
CA GLY A 102 5.41 -8.02 -10.99
C GLY A 102 5.71 -8.81 -9.72
N GLU A 103 6.41 -8.25 -8.74
CA GLU A 103 6.64 -8.88 -7.45
C GLU A 103 5.34 -9.39 -6.81
N GLU A 104 5.34 -10.65 -6.35
CA GLU A 104 4.15 -11.26 -5.75
C GLU A 104 3.82 -10.70 -4.36
N GLN A 105 4.83 -10.28 -3.63
CA GLN A 105 4.70 -9.89 -2.23
C GLN A 105 3.73 -8.74 -2.03
N ILE A 106 3.69 -7.74 -2.93
CA ILE A 106 2.81 -6.58 -2.75
C ILE A 106 1.32 -6.95 -2.73
N LEU A 107 0.88 -7.86 -3.61
CA LEU A 107 -0.51 -8.32 -3.60
C LEU A 107 -0.86 -9.08 -2.32
N ALA A 108 0.09 -9.88 -1.81
CA ALA A 108 -0.06 -10.57 -0.53
C ALA A 108 -0.14 -9.57 0.63
N GLN A 109 0.66 -8.50 0.62
CA GLN A 109 0.64 -7.44 1.62
C GLN A 109 -0.67 -6.64 1.59
N VAL A 110 -1.18 -6.28 0.40
CA VAL A 110 -2.50 -5.63 0.25
C VAL A 110 -3.62 -6.53 0.79
N LYS A 111 -3.57 -7.83 0.47
CA LYS A 111 -4.53 -8.82 0.98
C LYS A 111 -4.43 -8.94 2.49
N LYS A 112 -3.22 -8.99 3.06
CA LYS A 112 -3.00 -9.07 4.50
C LYS A 112 -3.59 -7.84 5.21
N ALA A 113 -3.27 -6.62 4.76
CA ALA A 113 -3.80 -5.39 5.34
C ALA A 113 -5.35 -5.37 5.32
N TYR A 114 -5.95 -5.87 4.24
CA TYR A 114 -7.41 -6.00 4.12
C TYR A 114 -7.99 -7.03 5.09
N ILE A 115 -7.34 -8.20 5.25
CA ILE A 115 -7.77 -9.24 6.20
C ILE A 115 -7.65 -8.72 7.63
N ASP A 116 -6.51 -8.12 8.00
CA ASP A 116 -6.26 -7.56 9.33
C ASP A 116 -7.33 -6.51 9.72
N LYS A 117 -7.84 -5.74 8.72
CA LYS A 117 -8.97 -4.82 8.90
C LYS A 117 -10.28 -5.56 9.21
N ILE A 118 -10.63 -6.58 8.43
CA ILE A 118 -11.90 -7.31 8.59
C ILE A 118 -11.93 -8.07 9.92
N GLU A 119 -10.83 -8.70 10.31
CA GLU A 119 -10.72 -9.49 11.55
C GLU A 119 -10.91 -8.65 12.81
N LYS A 120 -10.68 -7.34 12.74
CA LYS A 120 -10.98 -6.39 13.82
C LYS A 120 -12.49 -6.12 14.01
N GLY A 121 -13.35 -6.76 13.21
CA GLY A 121 -14.80 -6.67 13.35
C GLY A 121 -15.39 -5.34 12.85
N GLU A 122 -14.68 -4.63 12.00
CA GLU A 122 -15.16 -3.37 11.42
C GLU A 122 -16.37 -3.59 10.51
N ARG A 123 -17.28 -2.63 10.51
CA ARG A 123 -18.52 -2.70 9.71
C ARG A 123 -18.21 -2.77 8.22
N PRO A 124 -19.05 -3.46 7.44
CA PRO A 124 -18.97 -3.42 5.97
C PRO A 124 -18.97 -1.97 5.47
N SER A 125 -17.99 -1.61 4.66
CA SER A 125 -17.83 -0.26 4.15
C SER A 125 -17.55 -0.26 2.65
N PRO A 126 -17.71 0.88 1.95
CA PRO A 126 -17.28 1.00 0.56
C PRO A 126 -15.81 0.70 0.36
N LEU A 127 -14.95 1.00 1.35
CA LEU A 127 -13.52 0.71 1.31
C LEU A 127 -13.26 -0.80 1.24
N ASN A 128 -14.02 -1.61 1.99
CA ASN A 128 -13.95 -3.07 1.91
C ASN A 128 -14.25 -3.59 0.49
N THR A 129 -15.26 -3.03 -0.15
CA THR A 129 -15.61 -3.38 -1.54
C THR A 129 -14.50 -3.00 -2.51
N ILE A 130 -13.90 -1.82 -2.34
CA ILE A 130 -12.80 -1.33 -3.17
C ILE A 130 -11.58 -2.25 -3.06
N PHE A 131 -11.13 -2.57 -1.84
CA PHE A 131 -9.98 -3.44 -1.62
C PHE A 131 -10.22 -4.85 -2.12
N ASN A 132 -11.39 -5.43 -1.87
CA ASN A 132 -11.74 -6.77 -2.37
C ASN A 132 -11.67 -6.84 -3.90
N LYS A 133 -12.23 -5.83 -4.59
CA LYS A 133 -12.15 -5.74 -6.05
C LYS A 133 -10.72 -5.50 -6.56
N ALA A 134 -9.94 -4.67 -5.89
CA ALA A 134 -8.54 -4.44 -6.24
C ALA A 134 -7.70 -5.73 -6.12
N ILE A 135 -7.88 -6.49 -5.05
CA ILE A 135 -7.23 -7.79 -4.84
C ILE A 135 -7.64 -8.79 -5.93
N ALA A 136 -8.95 -8.87 -6.24
CA ALA A 136 -9.45 -9.76 -7.29
C ALA A 136 -8.87 -9.39 -8.66
N LEU A 137 -8.79 -8.10 -8.98
CA LEU A 137 -8.19 -7.61 -10.23
C LEU A 137 -6.69 -7.89 -10.28
N GLY A 138 -5.95 -7.67 -9.17
CA GLY A 138 -4.53 -7.99 -9.09
C GLY A 138 -4.24 -9.47 -9.36
N LYS A 139 -5.05 -10.37 -8.79
CA LYS A 139 -4.97 -11.82 -9.08
C LYS A 139 -5.23 -12.11 -10.55
N LYS A 140 -6.34 -11.58 -11.10
CA LYS A 140 -6.71 -11.78 -12.50
C LYS A 140 -5.63 -11.27 -13.45
N PHE A 141 -5.09 -10.08 -13.18
CA PHE A 141 -4.01 -9.48 -13.96
C PHE A 141 -2.78 -10.41 -14.00
N ARG A 142 -2.33 -10.92 -12.86
CA ARG A 142 -1.17 -11.82 -12.76
C ARG A 142 -1.39 -13.11 -13.54
N THR A 143 -2.59 -13.72 -13.45
CA THR A 143 -2.94 -14.93 -14.22
C THR A 143 -2.92 -14.67 -15.72
N MET A 144 -3.45 -13.53 -16.16
CA MET A 144 -3.56 -13.21 -17.61
C MET A 144 -2.23 -12.77 -18.23
N SER A 145 -1.45 -11.98 -17.49
CA SER A 145 -0.18 -11.42 -17.97
C SER A 145 0.98 -12.40 -17.86
N LYS A 146 0.81 -13.51 -17.12
CA LYS A 146 1.89 -14.47 -16.79
C LYS A 146 3.12 -13.77 -16.19
N ILE A 147 2.91 -12.62 -15.57
CA ILE A 147 4.02 -11.79 -15.06
C ILE A 147 4.86 -12.55 -14.03
N ASN A 148 4.25 -13.53 -13.34
CA ASN A 148 4.94 -14.38 -12.37
C ASN A 148 5.91 -15.37 -13.02
N GLU A 149 5.74 -15.73 -14.30
CA GLU A 149 6.66 -16.64 -14.99
C GLU A 149 8.03 -15.98 -15.19
N ASN A 150 8.10 -14.64 -15.11
CA ASN A 150 9.31 -13.84 -15.29
C ASN A 150 9.65 -12.96 -14.07
N SER A 151 8.84 -12.98 -13.01
CA SER A 151 9.12 -12.20 -11.81
C SER A 151 10.06 -12.97 -10.89
N ILE A 152 11.24 -12.41 -10.68
CA ILE A 152 12.22 -12.91 -9.72
C ILE A 152 11.90 -12.23 -8.38
N SER A 153 11.73 -12.98 -7.29
CA SER A 153 11.60 -12.37 -5.96
C SER A 153 12.91 -11.67 -5.56
N VAL A 154 12.82 -10.72 -4.62
CA VAL A 154 14.02 -10.01 -4.12
C VAL A 154 15.03 -11.01 -3.57
N GLU A 155 14.58 -12.08 -2.90
CA GLU A 155 15.41 -13.14 -2.37
C GLU A 155 16.11 -13.91 -3.50
N ALA A 156 15.36 -14.31 -4.54
CA ALA A 156 15.91 -15.02 -5.68
C ALA A 156 16.88 -14.14 -6.50
N LEU A 157 16.61 -12.83 -6.60
CA LEU A 157 17.53 -11.88 -7.21
C LEU A 157 18.82 -11.75 -6.38
N GLY A 158 18.68 -11.66 -5.04
CA GLY A 158 19.81 -11.61 -4.11
C GLY A 158 20.70 -12.86 -4.20
N ILE A 159 20.10 -14.05 -4.22
CA ILE A 159 20.83 -15.31 -4.40
C ILE A 159 21.57 -15.31 -5.74
N LYS A 160 20.90 -14.93 -6.83
CA LYS A 160 21.51 -14.88 -8.16
C LYS A 160 22.67 -13.89 -8.27
N GLU A 161 22.58 -12.74 -7.61
CA GLU A 161 23.71 -11.79 -7.55
C GLU A 161 24.84 -12.32 -6.67
N ALA A 162 24.52 -12.97 -5.53
CA ALA A 162 25.50 -13.59 -4.67
C ALA A 162 26.23 -14.76 -5.39
N GLU A 163 25.53 -15.58 -6.17
CA GLU A 163 26.14 -16.64 -6.98
C GLU A 163 27.12 -16.10 -8.04
N LYS A 164 26.84 -14.93 -8.61
CA LYS A 164 27.80 -14.28 -9.53
C LYS A 164 29.08 -13.83 -8.84
N GLU A 165 28.97 -13.35 -7.61
CA GLU A 165 30.10 -12.81 -6.85
C GLU A 165 30.93 -13.93 -6.18
N PHE A 166 30.27 -14.93 -5.64
CA PHE A 166 30.87 -15.96 -4.78
C PHE A 166 30.89 -17.36 -5.37
N GLY A 167 30.30 -17.61 -6.55
CA GLY A 167 30.13 -18.91 -7.16
C GLY A 167 28.91 -19.66 -6.63
N ASP A 168 28.83 -20.96 -6.99
CA ASP A 168 27.71 -21.83 -6.59
C ASP A 168 27.55 -21.86 -5.06
N LEU A 169 26.37 -21.52 -4.59
CA LEU A 169 25.99 -21.43 -3.16
C LEU A 169 25.19 -22.67 -2.70
N SER A 170 25.06 -23.70 -3.55
CA SER A 170 24.32 -24.95 -3.23
C SER A 170 25.11 -25.91 -2.35
#